data_79fda3b648173e3e994249900de6dd4e
#
_entry.id   79fda3b648173e3e994249900de6dd4e
#
_cell.length_a   1.000
_cell.length_b   1.000
_cell.length_c   1.000
_cell.angle_alpha   90.00
_cell.angle_beta   90.00
_cell.angle_gamma   90.00
#
_symmetry.space_group_name_H-M   'P 1'
#
loop_
_entity.id
_entity.type
_entity.pdbx_description
1 polymer ?
#
loop_
_entity_poly.entity_id
_entity_poly.type
_entity_poly.pdbx_seq_one_letter_code
_entity_poly.pdbx_strand_id
1 'polypeptide(L)'
;VLVQASVNSYGAAAMAGFAAYMKIDGFNILPVSSISMAATTFVGQNYGAGRLDRVKRSVWVTLAIGVIYTLCTGAALLAGQDAILHLFTADEAVVTYGKLAMRWFCPFYFLLSILHGLAGAVRGTGASIPPMVVLLVSLCLFRVVWIQFLLPFFSGIEGVFILYPVSWGLGALLMILYA
;
A
#
# COMPACT_ATOMS: atom_id res chain seq x y z
N VAL A 1 -11.68 9.71 3.62
CA VAL A 1 -12.59 10.84 3.34
C VAL A 1 -11.87 11.97 2.61
N LEU A 2 -10.76 12.57 3.15
CA LEU A 2 -10.08 13.71 2.53
C LEU A 2 -9.50 13.40 1.13
N VAL A 3 -8.82 12.27 0.96
CA VAL A 3 -8.29 11.86 -0.35
C VAL A 3 -9.43 11.67 -1.37
N GLN A 4 -10.54 11.06 -0.95
CA GLN A 4 -11.72 10.89 -1.80
C GLN A 4 -12.34 12.24 -2.19
N ALA A 5 -12.40 13.19 -1.26
CA ALA A 5 -12.86 14.53 -1.55
C ALA A 5 -11.97 15.24 -2.58
N SER A 6 -10.65 15.06 -2.48
CA SER A 6 -9.70 15.60 -3.46
C SER A 6 -9.87 14.96 -4.85
N VAL A 7 -10.12 13.65 -4.93
CA VAL A 7 -10.41 12.99 -6.22
C VAL A 7 -11.72 13.52 -6.82
N ASN A 8 -12.74 13.75 -5.98
CA ASN A 8 -14.05 14.24 -6.44
C ASN A 8 -13.97 15.63 -7.10
N SER A 9 -13.01 16.47 -6.73
CA SER A 9 -12.82 17.79 -7.35
C SER A 9 -12.37 17.73 -8.83
N TYR A 10 -11.89 16.56 -9.29
CA TYR A 10 -11.47 16.33 -10.68
C TYR A 10 -12.59 15.78 -11.58
N GLY A 11 -13.81 15.67 -11.07
CA GLY A 11 -15.00 15.30 -11.84
C GLY A 11 -15.41 13.83 -11.72
N ALA A 12 -16.57 13.52 -12.31
CA ALA A 12 -17.22 12.22 -12.17
C ALA A 12 -16.41 11.06 -12.76
N ALA A 13 -15.75 11.28 -13.91
CA ALA A 13 -14.93 10.25 -14.57
C ALA A 13 -13.69 9.89 -13.72
N ALA A 14 -13.04 10.88 -13.10
CA ALA A 14 -11.90 10.66 -12.19
C ALA A 14 -12.33 9.86 -10.95
N MET A 15 -13.47 10.21 -10.38
CA MET A 15 -14.05 9.51 -9.23
C MET A 15 -14.41 8.06 -9.57
N ALA A 16 -15.04 7.83 -10.70
CA ALA A 16 -15.41 6.48 -11.16
C ALA A 16 -14.17 5.62 -11.47
N GLY A 17 -13.16 6.19 -12.14
CA GLY A 17 -11.90 5.51 -12.45
C GLY A 17 -11.11 5.13 -11.20
N PHE A 18 -11.01 6.05 -10.24
CA PHE A 18 -10.40 5.75 -8.94
C PHE A 18 -11.19 4.70 -8.16
N ALA A 19 -12.52 4.74 -8.18
CA ALA A 19 -13.35 3.74 -7.52
C ALA A 19 -13.21 2.34 -8.15
N ALA A 20 -13.09 2.25 -9.48
CA ALA A 20 -12.81 0.99 -10.19
C ALA A 20 -11.44 0.44 -9.76
N TYR A 21 -10.40 1.29 -9.74
CA TYR A 21 -9.08 0.91 -9.25
C TYR A 21 -9.14 0.41 -7.79
N MET A 22 -9.83 1.09 -6.89
CA MET A 22 -9.92 0.69 -5.48
C MET A 22 -10.55 -0.70 -5.26
N LYS A 23 -11.44 -1.13 -6.16
CA LYS A 23 -11.98 -2.50 -6.13
C LYS A 23 -10.90 -3.52 -6.49
N ILE A 24 -10.08 -3.20 -7.49
CA ILE A 24 -8.94 -4.05 -7.91
C ILE A 24 -7.90 -4.11 -6.78
N ASP A 25 -7.56 -2.98 -6.19
CA ASP A 25 -6.62 -2.86 -5.08
C ASP A 25 -7.05 -3.69 -3.86
N GLY A 26 -8.33 -3.74 -3.57
CA GLY A 26 -8.89 -4.57 -2.51
C GLY A 26 -8.49 -6.05 -2.61
N PHE A 27 -8.46 -6.62 -3.82
CA PHE A 27 -7.98 -7.99 -4.03
C PHE A 27 -6.48 -8.14 -3.82
N ASN A 28 -5.69 -7.10 -4.11
CA ASN A 28 -4.24 -7.14 -3.94
C ASN A 28 -3.82 -6.99 -2.47
N ILE A 29 -4.53 -6.17 -1.69
CA ILE A 29 -4.18 -5.89 -0.29
C ILE A 29 -4.48 -7.07 0.65
N LEU A 30 -5.43 -7.95 0.31
CA LEU A 30 -5.79 -9.10 1.15
C LEU A 30 -4.63 -10.07 1.36
N PRO A 31 -3.89 -10.54 0.32
CA PRO A 31 -2.72 -11.40 0.54
C PRO A 31 -1.59 -10.68 1.30
N VAL A 32 -1.37 -9.38 1.07
CA VAL A 32 -0.38 -8.59 1.82
C VAL A 32 -0.72 -8.59 3.33
N SER A 33 -1.99 -8.39 3.65
CA SER A 33 -2.47 -8.47 5.04
C SER A 33 -2.31 -9.86 5.64
N SER A 34 -2.59 -10.92 4.86
CA SER A 34 -2.42 -12.30 5.29
C SER A 34 -0.95 -12.64 5.57
N ILE A 35 -0.04 -12.18 4.73
CA ILE A 35 1.42 -12.31 4.92
C ILE A 35 1.84 -11.60 6.22
N SER A 36 1.33 -10.41 6.47
CA SER A 36 1.59 -9.65 7.71
C SER A 36 1.08 -10.38 8.96
N MET A 37 -0.10 -10.99 8.89
CA MET A 37 -0.66 -11.79 9.99
C MET A 37 0.16 -13.06 10.24
N ALA A 38 0.56 -13.76 9.18
CA ALA A 38 1.45 -14.93 9.28
C ALA A 38 2.79 -14.56 9.92
N ALA A 39 3.38 -13.42 9.54
CA ALA A 39 4.59 -12.89 10.17
C ALA A 39 4.40 -12.66 11.67
N THR A 40 3.29 -12.02 12.06
CA THR A 40 2.98 -11.77 13.49
C THR A 40 2.93 -13.07 14.29
N THR A 41 2.24 -14.09 13.78
CA THR A 41 2.09 -15.37 14.44
C THR A 41 3.42 -16.12 14.55
N PHE A 42 4.14 -16.24 13.42
CA PHE A 42 5.38 -17.01 13.38
C PHE A 42 6.50 -16.34 14.18
N VAL A 43 6.63 -15.04 14.09
CA VAL A 43 7.58 -14.25 14.89
C VAL A 43 7.23 -14.40 16.38
N GLY A 44 5.96 -14.25 16.75
CA GLY A 44 5.52 -14.38 18.16
C GLY A 44 5.87 -15.72 18.78
N GLN A 45 5.59 -16.81 18.07
CA GLN A 45 5.92 -18.17 18.53
C GLN A 45 7.43 -18.36 18.73
N ASN A 46 8.25 -17.94 17.76
CA ASN A 46 9.70 -18.12 17.85
C ASN A 46 10.36 -17.14 18.82
N TYR A 47 9.84 -15.93 18.96
CA TYR A 47 10.31 -14.94 19.93
C TYR A 47 10.03 -15.40 21.36
N GLY A 48 8.81 -15.88 21.64
CA GLY A 48 8.44 -16.46 22.93
C GLY A 48 9.24 -17.72 23.30
N ALA A 49 9.71 -18.47 22.31
CA ALA A 49 10.60 -19.63 22.50
C ALA A 49 12.10 -19.26 22.56
N GLY A 50 12.48 -17.97 22.54
CA GLY A 50 13.85 -17.49 22.55
C GLY A 50 14.66 -17.79 21.28
N ARG A 51 14.01 -18.17 20.18
CA ARG A 51 14.66 -18.59 18.92
C ARG A 51 14.86 -17.39 17.96
N LEU A 52 15.72 -16.46 18.37
CA LEU A 52 15.99 -15.22 17.59
C LEU A 52 16.54 -15.49 16.18
N ASP A 53 17.27 -16.60 15.98
CA ASP A 53 17.70 -17.08 14.68
C ASP A 53 16.53 -17.29 13.72
N ARG A 54 15.47 -17.91 14.19
CA ARG A 54 14.24 -18.15 13.42
C ARG A 54 13.43 -16.87 13.22
N VAL A 55 13.39 -15.98 14.22
CA VAL A 55 12.75 -14.66 14.08
C VAL A 55 13.37 -13.89 12.91
N LYS A 56 14.69 -13.73 12.88
CA LYS A 56 15.39 -13.05 11.79
C LYS A 56 15.11 -13.69 10.43
N ARG A 57 15.20 -15.03 10.36
CA ARG A 57 14.93 -15.74 9.12
C ARG A 57 13.48 -15.55 8.66
N SER A 58 12.50 -15.57 9.57
CA SER A 58 11.09 -15.40 9.22
C SER A 58 10.80 -13.99 8.70
N VAL A 59 11.43 -12.95 9.25
CA VAL A 59 11.31 -11.57 8.74
C VAL A 59 11.77 -11.52 7.28
N TRP A 60 12.97 -12.03 6.99
CA TRP A 60 13.48 -12.03 5.61
C TRP A 60 12.60 -12.84 4.65
N VAL A 61 12.12 -14.00 5.05
CA VAL A 61 11.22 -14.82 4.23
C VAL A 61 9.89 -14.09 3.98
N THR A 62 9.32 -13.47 5.01
CA THR A 62 8.08 -12.69 4.88
C THR A 62 8.25 -11.53 3.91
N LEU A 63 9.35 -10.77 4.04
CA LEU A 63 9.65 -9.66 3.14
C LEU A 63 9.85 -10.15 1.70
N ALA A 64 10.62 -11.23 1.51
CA ALA A 64 10.86 -11.80 0.18
C ALA A 64 9.54 -12.25 -0.48
N ILE A 65 8.70 -13.00 0.23
CA ILE A 65 7.40 -13.46 -0.29
C ILE A 65 6.52 -12.26 -0.64
N GLY A 66 6.42 -11.29 0.28
CA GLY A 66 5.57 -10.12 0.07
C GLY A 66 6.03 -9.24 -1.09
N VAL A 67 7.33 -8.99 -1.22
CA VAL A 67 7.90 -8.21 -2.33
C VAL A 67 7.72 -8.95 -3.66
N ILE A 68 8.05 -10.25 -3.73
CA ILE A 68 7.87 -11.05 -4.96
C ILE A 68 6.38 -11.05 -5.37
N TYR A 69 5.48 -11.32 -4.41
CA TYR A 69 4.05 -11.31 -4.66
C TYR A 69 3.58 -9.97 -5.22
N THR A 70 3.95 -8.85 -4.58
CA THR A 70 3.49 -7.51 -4.98
C THR A 70 4.11 -7.04 -6.30
N LEU A 71 5.34 -7.44 -6.62
CA LEU A 71 5.94 -7.17 -7.92
C LEU A 71 5.26 -7.97 -9.04
N CYS A 72 4.99 -9.27 -8.80
CA CYS A 72 4.30 -10.11 -9.77
C CYS A 72 2.87 -9.62 -10.02
N THR A 73 2.11 -9.33 -8.96
CA THR A 73 0.73 -8.83 -9.09
C THR A 73 0.68 -7.43 -9.68
N GLY A 74 1.59 -6.54 -9.28
CA GLY A 74 1.71 -5.21 -9.86
C GLY A 74 2.01 -5.25 -11.35
N ALA A 75 2.94 -6.10 -11.79
CA ALA A 75 3.26 -6.30 -13.20
C ALA A 75 2.08 -6.90 -13.97
N ALA A 76 1.39 -7.90 -13.41
CA ALA A 76 0.21 -8.52 -14.04
C ALA A 76 -0.94 -7.51 -14.19
N LEU A 77 -1.19 -6.69 -13.16
CA LEU A 77 -2.21 -5.64 -13.20
C LEU A 77 -1.89 -4.57 -14.24
N LEU A 78 -0.63 -4.14 -14.36
CA LEU A 78 -0.21 -3.19 -15.38
C LEU A 78 -0.30 -3.76 -16.79
N ALA A 79 0.06 -5.03 -16.99
CA ALA A 79 -0.05 -5.69 -18.29
C ALA A 79 -1.51 -5.89 -18.72
N GLY A 80 -2.40 -6.18 -17.76
CA GLY A 80 -3.81 -6.43 -18.00
C GLY A 80 -4.73 -5.23 -17.77
N GLN A 81 -4.21 -4.01 -17.52
CA GLN A 81 -4.97 -2.84 -17.07
C GLN A 81 -6.18 -2.52 -17.94
N ASP A 82 -6.05 -2.65 -19.27
CA ASP A 82 -7.13 -2.39 -20.22
C ASP A 82 -8.29 -3.38 -20.02
N ALA A 83 -7.99 -4.67 -20.14
CA ALA A 83 -8.99 -5.73 -20.01
C ALA A 83 -9.67 -5.70 -18.63
N ILE A 84 -8.89 -5.49 -17.57
CA ILE A 84 -9.39 -5.47 -16.20
C ILE A 84 -10.33 -4.29 -15.97
N LEU A 85 -9.96 -3.07 -16.42
CA LEU A 85 -10.79 -1.88 -16.22
C LEU A 85 -12.08 -1.94 -17.05
N HIS A 86 -12.03 -2.50 -18.26
CA HIS A 86 -13.22 -2.70 -19.09
C HIS A 86 -14.23 -3.70 -18.52
N LEU A 87 -13.85 -4.55 -17.55
CA LEU A 87 -14.80 -5.35 -16.77
C LEU A 87 -15.72 -4.49 -15.87
N PHE A 88 -15.27 -3.29 -15.52
CA PHE A 88 -16.00 -2.39 -14.61
C PHE A 88 -16.76 -1.27 -15.34
N THR A 89 -16.31 -0.88 -16.52
CA THR A 89 -16.88 0.25 -17.26
C THR A 89 -16.54 0.19 -18.75
N ALA A 90 -17.47 0.68 -19.59
CA ALA A 90 -17.22 0.91 -21.00
C ALA A 90 -16.84 2.37 -21.33
N ASP A 91 -16.81 3.27 -20.34
CA ASP A 91 -16.47 4.68 -20.50
C ASP A 91 -14.95 4.85 -20.55
N GLU A 92 -14.43 5.26 -21.71
CA GLU A 92 -13.00 5.44 -21.95
C GLU A 92 -12.37 6.53 -21.05
N ALA A 93 -13.13 7.55 -20.65
CA ALA A 93 -12.64 8.56 -19.73
C ALA A 93 -12.38 7.95 -18.35
N VAL A 94 -13.28 7.10 -17.87
CA VAL A 94 -13.16 6.37 -16.62
C VAL A 94 -11.97 5.39 -16.66
N VAL A 95 -11.83 4.65 -17.77
CA VAL A 95 -10.70 3.73 -18.00
C VAL A 95 -9.38 4.47 -17.97
N THR A 96 -9.29 5.65 -18.57
CA THR A 96 -8.07 6.48 -18.59
C THR A 96 -7.63 6.88 -17.18
N TYR A 97 -8.54 7.33 -16.32
CA TYR A 97 -8.22 7.64 -14.93
C TYR A 97 -7.86 6.39 -14.11
N GLY A 98 -8.52 5.26 -14.37
CA GLY A 98 -8.17 3.98 -13.75
C GLY A 98 -6.76 3.53 -14.10
N LYS A 99 -6.37 3.61 -15.37
CA LYS A 99 -5.00 3.33 -15.84
C LYS A 99 -3.97 4.25 -15.20
N LEU A 100 -4.29 5.54 -15.10
CA LEU A 100 -3.40 6.52 -14.46
C LEU A 100 -3.16 6.14 -12.99
N ALA A 101 -4.21 5.77 -12.25
CA ALA A 101 -4.09 5.28 -10.89
C ALA A 101 -3.21 4.02 -10.82
N MET A 102 -3.45 3.02 -11.67
CA MET A 102 -2.67 1.78 -11.71
C MET A 102 -1.19 2.04 -11.99
N ARG A 103 -0.85 2.96 -12.89
CA ARG A 103 0.54 3.35 -13.19
C ARG A 103 1.27 3.97 -12.01
N TRP A 104 0.55 4.69 -11.15
CA TRP A 104 1.14 5.31 -9.95
C TRP A 104 1.21 4.35 -8.75
N PHE A 105 0.33 3.35 -8.65
CA PHE A 105 0.27 2.50 -7.47
C PHE A 105 0.96 1.16 -7.66
N CYS A 106 0.71 0.46 -8.78
CA CYS A 106 1.17 -0.90 -8.98
C CYS A 106 2.70 -1.07 -8.88
N PRO A 107 3.54 -0.17 -9.44
CA PRO A 107 5.00 -0.31 -9.31
C PRO A 107 5.51 -0.20 -7.88
N PHE A 108 4.75 0.43 -6.99
CA PHE A 108 5.16 0.74 -5.63
C PHE A 108 4.51 -0.15 -4.56
N TYR A 109 3.72 -1.15 -4.92
CA TYR A 109 3.11 -2.08 -3.97
C TYR A 109 4.12 -2.80 -3.08
N PHE A 110 5.36 -2.98 -3.53
CA PHE A 110 6.41 -3.58 -2.72
C PHE A 110 6.71 -2.76 -1.45
N LEU A 111 6.58 -1.42 -1.50
CA LEU A 111 6.72 -0.56 -0.31
C LEU A 111 5.64 -0.86 0.73
N LEU A 112 4.40 -1.06 0.26
CA LEU A 112 3.28 -1.43 1.12
C LEU A 112 3.51 -2.80 1.77
N SER A 113 4.06 -3.76 1.00
CA SER A 113 4.40 -5.09 1.51
C SER A 113 5.51 -5.05 2.57
N ILE A 114 6.55 -4.24 2.36
CA ILE A 114 7.64 -4.04 3.34
C ILE A 114 7.06 -3.43 4.62
N LEU A 115 6.28 -2.36 4.49
CA LEU A 115 5.63 -1.68 5.62
C LEU A 115 4.80 -2.64 6.47
N HIS A 116 3.89 -3.40 5.84
CA HIS A 116 2.99 -4.31 6.57
C HIS A 116 3.71 -5.55 7.08
N GLY A 117 4.68 -6.08 6.33
CA GLY A 117 5.49 -7.23 6.74
C GLY A 117 6.32 -6.93 7.99
N LEU A 118 7.04 -5.81 8.01
CA LEU A 118 7.80 -5.37 9.19
C LEU A 118 6.88 -5.03 10.36
N ALA A 119 5.76 -4.32 10.10
CA ALA A 119 4.79 -4.04 11.13
C ALA A 119 4.20 -5.33 11.75
N GLY A 120 3.98 -6.35 10.95
CA GLY A 120 3.56 -7.69 11.42
C GLY A 120 4.63 -8.35 12.29
N ALA A 121 5.88 -8.34 11.84
CA ALA A 121 7.00 -8.92 12.56
C ALA A 121 7.19 -8.24 13.94
N VAL A 122 7.19 -6.91 13.98
CA VAL A 122 7.34 -6.15 15.24
C VAL A 122 6.15 -6.42 16.18
N ARG A 123 4.91 -6.48 15.67
CA ARG A 123 3.76 -6.89 16.50
C ARG A 123 3.95 -8.29 17.08
N GLY A 124 4.55 -9.21 16.35
CA GLY A 124 4.87 -10.56 16.80
C GLY A 124 5.80 -10.59 18.02
N THR A 125 6.68 -9.63 18.19
CA THR A 125 7.53 -9.53 19.41
C THR A 125 6.78 -8.99 20.64
N GLY A 126 5.50 -8.63 20.52
CA GLY A 126 4.69 -8.00 21.56
C GLY A 126 4.69 -6.46 21.49
N ALA A 127 5.55 -5.85 20.68
CA ALA A 127 5.64 -4.40 20.52
C ALA A 127 4.60 -3.89 19.50
N SER A 128 3.35 -3.68 19.93
CA SER A 128 2.26 -3.24 19.03
C SER A 128 2.18 -1.73 18.85
N ILE A 129 2.70 -0.94 19.79
CA ILE A 129 2.62 0.53 19.77
C ILE A 129 3.45 1.14 18.62
N PRO A 130 4.74 0.77 18.41
CA PRO A 130 5.55 1.38 17.36
C PRO A 130 4.96 1.21 15.94
N PRO A 131 4.56 0.03 15.49
CA PRO A 131 3.92 -0.12 14.19
C PRO A 131 2.62 0.69 14.07
N MET A 132 1.83 0.78 15.14
CA MET A 132 0.61 1.58 15.15
C MET A 132 0.94 3.06 14.93
N VAL A 133 1.92 3.60 15.64
CA VAL A 133 2.35 5.01 15.50
C VAL A 133 2.89 5.27 14.09
N VAL A 134 3.75 4.39 13.56
CA VAL A 134 4.28 4.54 12.20
C VAL A 134 3.17 4.54 11.15
N LEU A 135 2.21 3.61 11.24
CA LEU A 135 1.07 3.56 10.33
C LEU A 135 0.19 4.82 10.44
N LEU A 136 -0.08 5.30 11.66
CA LEU A 136 -0.85 6.51 11.88
C LEU A 136 -0.15 7.74 11.30
N VAL A 137 1.14 7.89 11.55
CA VAL A 137 1.93 9.02 11.05
C VAL A 137 2.03 8.98 9.52
N SER A 138 2.42 7.84 8.94
CA SER A 138 2.67 7.73 7.50
C SER A 138 1.39 7.68 6.66
N LEU A 139 0.36 6.95 7.10
CA LEU A 139 -0.85 6.75 6.29
C LEU A 139 -1.99 7.73 6.63
N CYS A 140 -1.97 8.36 7.81
CA CYS A 140 -3.00 9.31 8.21
C CYS A 140 -2.46 10.74 8.25
N LEU A 141 -1.56 11.06 9.18
CA LEU A 141 -1.08 12.43 9.38
C LEU A 141 -0.36 12.98 8.14
N PHE A 142 0.56 12.22 7.58
CA PHE A 142 1.30 12.64 6.38
C PHE A 142 0.36 12.92 5.20
N ARG A 143 -0.70 12.11 5.02
CA ARG A 143 -1.66 12.32 3.93
C ARG A 143 -2.50 13.57 4.13
N VAL A 144 -2.86 13.91 5.37
CA VAL A 144 -3.56 15.17 5.67
C VAL A 144 -2.65 16.36 5.37
N VAL A 145 -1.40 16.33 5.85
CA VAL A 145 -0.42 17.39 5.58
C VAL A 145 -0.17 17.55 4.07
N TRP A 146 -0.02 16.45 3.34
CA TRP A 146 0.16 16.47 1.89
C TRP A 146 -1.00 17.17 1.18
N ILE A 147 -2.23 16.79 1.48
CA ILE A 147 -3.42 17.36 0.85
C ILE A 147 -3.57 18.85 1.15
N GLN A 148 -3.27 19.27 2.37
CA GLN A 148 -3.44 20.66 2.79
C GLN A 148 -2.33 21.59 2.24
N PHE A 149 -1.08 21.11 2.22
CA PHE A 149 0.07 21.98 1.96
C PHE A 149 0.79 21.68 0.63
N LEU A 150 0.82 20.44 0.17
CA LEU A 150 1.59 20.04 -1.00
C LEU A 150 0.71 19.88 -2.25
N LEU A 151 -0.52 19.38 -2.10
CA LEU A 151 -1.42 19.20 -3.23
C LEU A 151 -1.68 20.47 -4.04
N PRO A 152 -1.78 21.69 -3.45
CA PRO A 152 -1.95 22.93 -4.22
C PRO A 152 -0.84 23.25 -5.20
N PHE A 153 0.35 22.67 -5.04
CA PHE A 153 1.47 22.84 -5.97
C PHE A 153 1.38 21.93 -7.21
N PHE A 154 0.47 20.97 -7.21
CA PHE A 154 0.24 20.06 -8.34
C PHE A 154 -0.98 20.52 -9.15
N SER A 155 -0.81 20.65 -10.46
CA SER A 155 -1.88 21.09 -11.36
C SER A 155 -2.86 20.00 -11.80
N GLY A 156 -2.65 18.73 -11.39
CA GLY A 156 -3.44 17.59 -11.83
C GLY A 156 -3.70 16.54 -10.74
N ILE A 157 -4.56 15.58 -11.06
CA ILE A 157 -4.91 14.45 -10.17
C ILE A 157 -3.70 13.61 -9.76
N GLU A 158 -2.61 13.69 -10.52
CA GLU A 158 -1.35 13.00 -10.23
C GLU A 158 -0.80 13.36 -8.86
N GLY A 159 -1.00 14.62 -8.41
CA GLY A 159 -0.62 15.05 -7.06
C GLY A 159 -1.34 14.28 -5.95
N VAL A 160 -2.56 13.78 -6.22
CA VAL A 160 -3.28 12.90 -5.30
C VAL A 160 -2.75 11.47 -5.38
N PHE A 161 -2.38 11.00 -6.56
CA PHE A 161 -1.91 9.62 -6.75
C PHE A 161 -0.50 9.41 -6.21
N ILE A 162 0.43 10.34 -6.42
CA ILE A 162 1.80 10.27 -5.90
C ILE A 162 1.86 10.26 -4.37
N LEU A 163 0.85 10.78 -3.70
CA LEU A 163 0.69 10.72 -2.25
C LEU A 163 0.82 9.29 -1.69
N TYR A 164 0.24 8.30 -2.39
CA TYR A 164 0.21 6.91 -1.93
C TYR A 164 1.59 6.27 -1.89
N PRO A 165 2.35 6.22 -3.01
CA PRO A 165 3.72 5.70 -2.99
C PRO A 165 4.63 6.41 -1.98
N VAL A 166 4.51 7.74 -1.87
CA VAL A 166 5.33 8.52 -0.93
C VAL A 166 4.97 8.16 0.52
N SER A 167 3.69 8.05 0.85
CA SER A 167 3.25 7.65 2.19
C SER A 167 3.66 6.22 2.55
N TRP A 168 3.63 5.28 1.58
CA TRP A 168 4.11 3.92 1.77
C TRP A 168 5.62 3.87 1.94
N GLY A 169 6.36 4.65 1.15
CA GLY A 169 7.82 4.78 1.26
C GLY A 169 8.25 5.34 2.61
N LEU A 170 7.58 6.40 3.08
CA LEU A 170 7.82 6.96 4.40
C LEU A 170 7.56 5.92 5.50
N GLY A 171 6.43 5.22 5.44
CA GLY A 171 6.09 4.19 6.41
C GLY A 171 7.06 3.02 6.39
N ALA A 172 7.45 2.53 5.20
CA ALA A 172 8.45 1.48 5.04
C ALA A 172 9.81 1.89 5.61
N LEU A 173 10.26 3.11 5.32
CA LEU A 173 11.51 3.66 5.85
C LEU A 173 11.49 3.73 7.38
N LEU A 174 10.43 4.27 7.97
CA LEU A 174 10.29 4.36 9.43
C LEU A 174 10.27 2.97 10.07
N MET A 175 9.62 1.99 9.45
CA MET A 175 9.62 0.61 9.94
C MET A 175 10.99 -0.06 9.81
N ILE A 176 11.74 0.17 8.73
CA ILE A 176 13.11 -0.35 8.56
C ILE A 176 14.06 0.23 9.61
N LEU A 177 13.93 1.52 9.93
CA LEU A 177 14.76 2.17 10.93
C LEU A 177 14.45 1.70 12.35
N TYR A 178 13.23 1.27 12.60
CA TYR A 178 12.80 0.78 13.91
C TYR A 178 13.09 -0.70 14.13
N ALA A 179 12.89 -1.55 13.13
CA ALA A 179 12.93 -3.01 13.22
C ALA A 179 14.36 -3.55 13.32
#